data_efdf14e283277c52b007393b798d2be3
#
_entry.id   efdf14e283277c52b007393b798d2be3
#
_cell.length_a   1.000
_cell.length_b   1.000
_cell.length_c   1.000
_cell.angle_alpha   90.00
_cell.angle_beta   90.00
_cell.angle_gamma   90.00
#
_symmetry.space_group_name_H-M   'P 1'
#
loop_
_entity.id
_entity.type
_entity.pdbx_description
1 polymer ?
#
loop_
_entity_poly.entity_id
_entity_poly.type
_entity_poly.pdbx_seq_one_letter_code
_entity_poly.pdbx_strand_id
1 'polypeptide(L)'
;MLIPVGTGVGVTSVSLGVVRAMERHGVNVSFFKPVAQPRPGETGTERSTAVIRAAANINPPEPFALSYAENMITSSNTDILLEEIVARFEEHVKASGAEVLVIEGMVPTDKQPFANKLNYDVAKALDADMVFVTH
;
A
#
# COMPACT_ATOMS: atom_id res chain seq x y z
N MET A 1 0.76 -4.40 -7.93
CA MET A 1 1.35 -3.79 -6.72
C MET A 1 2.61 -3.04 -7.11
N LEU A 2 2.69 -1.77 -6.75
CA LEU A 2 3.85 -0.92 -7.01
C LEU A 2 4.86 -1.10 -5.86
N ILE A 3 6.05 -1.54 -6.18
CA ILE A 3 7.09 -1.87 -5.20
C ILE A 3 8.29 -0.93 -5.40
N PRO A 4 8.55 -0.04 -4.43
CA PRO A 4 9.72 0.83 -4.53
C PRO A 4 11.02 0.04 -4.34
N VAL A 5 11.99 0.26 -5.21
CA VAL A 5 13.28 -0.45 -5.17
C VAL A 5 14.26 0.20 -4.18
N GLY A 6 14.02 1.46 -3.82
CA GLY A 6 14.84 2.17 -2.85
C GLY A 6 14.15 3.41 -2.35
N THR A 7 14.84 4.19 -1.54
CA THR A 7 14.32 5.46 -1.02
C THR A 7 14.30 6.52 -2.13
N GLY A 8 13.35 7.45 -2.03
CA GLY A 8 13.29 8.61 -2.95
C GLY A 8 12.91 8.29 -4.38
N VAL A 9 12.32 7.12 -4.65
CA VAL A 9 11.90 6.74 -6.01
C VAL A 9 10.54 7.32 -6.40
N GLY A 10 9.82 7.95 -5.47
CA GLY A 10 8.56 8.63 -5.76
C GLY A 10 7.37 7.69 -5.95
N VAL A 11 7.31 6.60 -5.19
CA VAL A 11 6.25 5.60 -5.35
C VAL A 11 4.84 6.17 -5.20
N THR A 12 4.63 7.12 -4.28
CA THR A 12 3.31 7.76 -4.09
C THR A 12 2.91 8.59 -5.31
N SER A 13 3.86 9.31 -5.92
CA SER A 13 3.61 10.07 -7.14
C SER A 13 3.26 9.14 -8.31
N VAL A 14 3.94 8.00 -8.42
CA VAL A 14 3.63 6.98 -9.43
C VAL A 14 2.25 6.38 -9.18
N SER A 15 1.92 6.04 -7.93
CA SER A 15 0.60 5.52 -7.56
C SER A 15 -0.51 6.48 -7.97
N LEU A 16 -0.35 7.76 -7.63
CA LEU A 16 -1.31 8.80 -7.99
C LEU A 16 -1.46 8.94 -9.50
N GLY A 17 -0.33 8.95 -10.22
CA GLY A 17 -0.35 9.04 -11.68
C GLY A 17 -1.09 7.89 -12.33
N VAL A 18 -0.86 6.66 -11.86
CA VAL A 18 -1.55 5.47 -12.37
C VAL A 18 -3.05 5.51 -12.07
N VAL A 19 -3.43 5.86 -10.84
CA VAL A 19 -4.83 5.99 -10.45
C VAL A 19 -5.55 7.01 -11.34
N ARG A 20 -4.97 8.19 -11.51
CA ARG A 20 -5.57 9.25 -12.32
C ARG A 20 -5.64 8.90 -13.81
N ALA A 21 -4.63 8.22 -14.33
CA ALA A 21 -4.65 7.75 -15.72
C ALA A 21 -5.78 6.75 -15.95
N MET A 22 -5.98 5.82 -15.03
CA MET A 22 -7.06 4.85 -15.12
C MET A 22 -8.43 5.51 -15.02
N GLU A 23 -8.59 6.46 -14.12
CA GLU A 23 -9.85 7.22 -14.00
C GLU A 23 -10.18 7.96 -15.31
N ARG A 24 -9.18 8.57 -15.96
CA ARG A 24 -9.38 9.25 -17.25
C ARG A 24 -9.84 8.30 -18.35
N HIS A 25 -9.43 7.05 -18.30
CA HIS A 25 -9.83 6.01 -19.25
C HIS A 25 -11.14 5.31 -18.87
N GLY A 26 -11.83 5.80 -17.86
CA GLY A 26 -13.11 5.23 -17.42
C GLY A 26 -13.00 3.93 -16.65
N VAL A 27 -11.81 3.56 -16.17
CA VAL A 27 -11.61 2.38 -15.35
C VAL A 27 -12.02 2.68 -13.91
N ASN A 28 -12.83 1.83 -13.32
CA ASN A 28 -13.15 1.91 -11.90
C ASN A 28 -11.96 1.41 -11.09
N VAL A 29 -11.13 2.33 -10.61
CA VAL A 29 -9.90 2.06 -9.89
C VAL A 29 -10.03 2.48 -8.44
N SER A 30 -9.37 1.76 -7.53
CA SER A 30 -9.15 2.23 -6.18
C SER A 30 -7.70 2.00 -5.75
N PHE A 31 -7.40 2.35 -4.52
CA PHE A 31 -6.05 2.36 -3.97
C PHE A 31 -6.03 1.61 -2.64
N PHE A 32 -4.93 0.92 -2.36
CA PHE A 32 -4.75 0.22 -1.11
C PHE A 32 -3.28 0.27 -0.69
N LYS A 33 -3.03 0.73 0.52
CA LYS A 33 -1.70 0.69 1.13
C LYS A 33 -1.76 -0.23 2.36
N PRO A 34 -1.07 -1.36 2.34
CA PRO A 34 -1.16 -2.32 3.45
C PRO A 34 -0.63 -1.80 4.78
N VAL A 35 0.56 -1.17 4.77
CA VAL A 35 1.24 -0.74 5.99
C VAL A 35 1.74 0.69 5.85
N ALA A 36 1.46 1.50 6.85
CA ALA A 36 1.91 2.89 6.90
C ALA A 36 3.43 2.98 7.10
N GLN A 37 4.03 4.01 6.51
CA GLN A 37 5.42 4.38 6.75
C GLN A 37 5.51 5.87 7.01
N PRO A 38 5.13 6.32 8.22
CA PRO A 38 5.19 7.73 8.55
C PRO A 38 6.64 8.21 8.61
N ARG A 39 6.88 9.46 8.20
CA ARG A 39 8.15 10.12 8.40
C ARG A 39 8.28 10.56 9.86
N PRO A 40 9.50 10.74 10.37
CA PRO A 40 9.69 11.25 11.73
C PRO A 40 8.86 12.53 11.97
N GLY A 41 8.09 12.55 13.05
CA GLY A 41 7.25 13.69 13.41
C GLY A 41 5.90 13.79 12.71
N GLU A 42 5.61 12.95 11.74
CA GLU A 42 4.28 12.90 11.12
C GLU A 42 3.26 12.28 12.06
N THR A 43 2.11 12.94 12.18
CA THR A 43 0.97 12.45 12.95
C THR A 43 -0.31 12.58 12.11
N GLY A 44 -1.34 11.81 12.47
CA GLY A 44 -2.62 11.85 11.78
C GLY A 44 -2.75 10.82 10.67
N THR A 45 -3.54 11.16 9.65
CA THR A 45 -3.81 10.28 8.51
C THR A 45 -2.54 9.93 7.76
N GLU A 46 -2.42 8.68 7.33
CA GLU A 46 -1.27 8.23 6.55
C GLU A 46 -1.15 9.05 5.26
N ARG A 47 0.07 9.49 4.96
CA ARG A 47 0.32 10.49 3.93
C ARG A 47 -0.08 10.06 2.51
N SER A 48 0.34 8.87 2.07
CA SER A 48 0.02 8.40 0.72
C SER A 48 -1.48 8.28 0.52
N THR A 49 -2.17 7.71 1.50
CA THR A 49 -3.61 7.55 1.50
C THR A 49 -4.32 8.91 1.48
N ALA A 50 -3.82 9.86 2.27
CA ALA A 50 -4.36 11.22 2.30
C ALA A 50 -4.20 11.94 0.95
N VAL A 51 -3.03 11.81 0.32
CA VAL A 51 -2.75 12.39 -1.00
C VAL A 51 -3.69 11.82 -2.06
N ILE A 52 -3.87 10.51 -2.05
CA ILE A 52 -4.76 9.83 -3.00
C ILE A 52 -6.23 10.28 -2.81
N ARG A 53 -6.70 10.35 -1.55
CA ARG A 53 -8.06 10.84 -1.26
C ARG A 53 -8.28 12.26 -1.73
N ALA A 54 -7.30 13.13 -1.55
CA ALA A 54 -7.41 14.54 -1.92
C ALA A 54 -7.40 14.75 -3.44
N ALA A 55 -6.67 13.92 -4.17
CA ALA A 55 -6.41 14.11 -5.60
C ALA A 55 -7.27 13.24 -6.51
N ALA A 56 -7.88 12.18 -6.00
CA ALA A 56 -8.71 11.25 -6.76
C ALA A 56 -10.06 11.06 -6.07
N ASN A 57 -11.08 10.66 -6.82
CA ASN A 57 -12.43 10.48 -6.28
C ASN A 57 -12.63 9.07 -5.71
N ILE A 58 -11.75 8.68 -4.79
CA ILE A 58 -11.78 7.37 -4.14
C ILE A 58 -11.55 7.52 -2.64
N ASN A 59 -11.96 6.53 -1.87
CA ASN A 59 -11.85 6.55 -0.42
C ASN A 59 -11.22 5.25 0.10
N PRO A 60 -9.89 5.09 -0.05
CA PRO A 60 -9.20 3.90 0.42
C PRO A 60 -9.18 3.82 1.96
N PRO A 61 -9.12 2.61 2.53
CA PRO A 61 -8.99 2.43 3.97
C PRO A 61 -7.63 2.88 4.47
N GLU A 62 -7.55 3.23 5.75
CA GLU A 62 -6.27 3.49 6.39
C GLU A 62 -5.40 2.23 6.39
N PRO A 63 -4.08 2.35 6.15
CA PRO A 63 -3.17 1.23 6.28
C PRO A 63 -3.00 0.81 7.74
N PHE A 64 -2.51 -0.40 7.95
CA PHE A 64 -2.11 -0.84 9.29
C PHE A 64 -0.96 0.01 9.80
N ALA A 65 -0.99 0.34 11.09
CA ALA A 65 0.09 1.12 11.71
C ALA A 65 1.43 0.38 11.61
N LEU A 66 2.51 1.12 11.35
CA LEU A 66 3.84 0.55 11.25
C LEU A 66 4.24 -0.21 12.53
N SER A 67 3.98 0.38 13.69
CA SER A 67 4.27 -0.25 14.99
C SER A 67 3.54 -1.58 15.18
N TYR A 68 2.30 -1.66 14.72
CA TYR A 68 1.54 -2.91 14.76
C TYR A 68 2.18 -3.97 13.86
N ALA A 69 2.49 -3.61 12.63
CA ALA A 69 3.13 -4.53 11.69
C ALA A 69 4.49 -5.02 12.21
N GLU A 70 5.31 -4.13 12.73
CA GLU A 70 6.60 -4.48 13.34
C GLU A 70 6.43 -5.46 14.49
N ASN A 71 5.47 -5.21 15.37
CA ASN A 71 5.15 -6.08 16.49
C ASN A 71 4.75 -7.49 16.03
N MET A 72 3.89 -7.59 15.04
CA MET A 72 3.44 -8.86 14.49
C MET A 72 4.59 -9.64 13.85
N ILE A 73 5.46 -8.96 13.15
CA ILE A 73 6.62 -9.59 12.50
C ILE A 73 7.64 -10.07 13.55
N THR A 74 7.98 -9.24 14.52
CA THR A 74 8.97 -9.59 15.56
C THR A 74 8.47 -10.66 16.51
N SER A 75 7.17 -10.78 16.71
CA SER A 75 6.57 -11.85 17.53
C SER A 75 6.24 -13.12 16.75
N SER A 76 6.74 -13.23 15.52
CA SER A 76 6.51 -14.40 14.65
C SER A 76 5.04 -14.61 14.27
N ASN A 77 4.28 -13.53 14.19
CA ASN A 77 2.86 -13.54 13.82
C ASN A 77 2.63 -12.93 12.42
N THR A 78 3.62 -13.01 11.54
CA THR A 78 3.52 -12.47 10.17
C THR A 78 2.33 -13.08 9.42
N ASP A 79 2.04 -14.36 9.61
CA ASP A 79 0.91 -15.01 8.95
C ASP A 79 -0.43 -14.37 9.34
N ILE A 80 -0.58 -14.02 10.63
CA ILE A 80 -1.79 -13.34 11.11
C ILE A 80 -1.90 -11.94 10.50
N LEU A 81 -0.79 -11.23 10.43
CA LEU A 81 -0.75 -9.90 9.78
C LEU A 81 -1.19 -10.00 8.31
N LEU A 82 -0.68 -10.98 7.58
CA LEU A 82 -1.06 -11.19 6.18
C LEU A 82 -2.54 -11.52 6.04
N GLU A 83 -3.09 -12.34 6.91
CA GLU A 83 -4.53 -12.64 6.93
C GLU A 83 -5.37 -11.37 7.14
N GLU A 84 -4.95 -10.51 8.06
CA GLU A 84 -5.63 -9.25 8.33
C GLU A 84 -5.54 -8.28 7.14
N ILE A 85 -4.38 -8.24 6.47
CA ILE A 85 -4.20 -7.42 5.26
C ILE A 85 -5.13 -7.91 4.14
N VAL A 86 -5.18 -9.22 3.92
CA VAL A 86 -6.07 -9.83 2.92
C VAL A 86 -7.53 -9.51 3.22
N ALA A 87 -7.95 -9.66 4.48
CA ALA A 87 -9.32 -9.37 4.88
C ALA A 87 -9.72 -7.92 4.62
N ARG A 88 -8.85 -6.97 4.97
CA ARG A 88 -9.11 -5.54 4.71
C ARG A 88 -9.14 -5.23 3.21
N PHE A 89 -8.25 -5.84 2.46
CA PHE A 89 -8.22 -5.70 1.00
C PHE A 89 -9.52 -6.21 0.37
N GLU A 90 -9.96 -7.40 0.72
CA GLU A 90 -11.20 -7.97 0.19
C GLU A 90 -12.43 -7.14 0.55
N GLU A 91 -12.49 -6.65 1.78
CA GLU A 91 -13.56 -5.76 2.21
C GLU A 91 -13.59 -4.48 1.38
N HIS A 92 -12.41 -3.91 1.10
CA HIS A 92 -12.29 -2.72 0.27
C HIS A 92 -12.68 -2.98 -1.18
N VAL A 93 -12.29 -4.11 -1.75
CA VAL A 93 -12.71 -4.52 -3.10
C VAL A 93 -14.23 -4.57 -3.19
N LYS A 94 -14.90 -5.17 -2.21
CA LYS A 94 -16.38 -5.25 -2.18
C LYS A 94 -17.00 -3.86 -2.03
N ALA A 95 -16.49 -3.05 -1.12
CA ALA A 95 -17.04 -1.72 -0.84
C ALA A 95 -16.87 -0.75 -2.01
N SER A 96 -15.72 -0.80 -2.69
CA SER A 96 -15.40 0.11 -3.80
C SER A 96 -15.99 -0.33 -5.14
N GLY A 97 -16.19 -1.64 -5.33
CA GLY A 97 -16.57 -2.21 -6.61
C GLY A 97 -15.49 -2.02 -7.68
N ALA A 98 -14.25 -1.74 -7.28
CA ALA A 98 -13.17 -1.42 -8.21
C ALA A 98 -12.80 -2.62 -9.09
N GLU A 99 -12.56 -2.32 -10.37
CA GLU A 99 -12.07 -3.30 -11.34
C GLU A 99 -10.57 -3.51 -11.20
N VAL A 100 -9.85 -2.46 -10.77
CA VAL A 100 -8.40 -2.46 -10.58
C VAL A 100 -8.06 -1.84 -9.25
N LEU A 101 -7.21 -2.49 -8.48
CA LEU A 101 -6.65 -1.96 -7.24
C LEU A 101 -5.17 -1.65 -7.45
N VAL A 102 -4.79 -0.40 -7.20
CA VAL A 102 -3.39 0.01 -7.15
C VAL A 102 -2.92 -0.17 -5.72
N ILE A 103 -1.95 -1.04 -5.51
CA ILE A 103 -1.42 -1.35 -4.17
C ILE A 103 -0.03 -0.73 -4.05
N GLU A 104 0.19 0.06 -3.01
CA GLU A 104 1.48 0.69 -2.77
C GLU A 104 2.26 -0.09 -1.72
N GLY A 105 3.44 -0.60 -2.10
CA GLY A 105 4.33 -1.31 -1.21
C GLY A 105 5.14 -0.39 -0.30
N MET A 106 5.81 -0.99 0.67
CA MET A 106 6.70 -0.30 1.59
C MET A 106 8.03 0.06 0.93
N VAL A 107 8.57 1.20 1.31
CA VAL A 107 9.93 1.61 0.92
C VAL A 107 10.95 0.84 1.77
N PRO A 108 11.92 0.14 1.15
CA PRO A 108 12.97 -0.51 1.93
C PRO A 108 13.88 0.53 2.57
N THR A 109 14.05 0.44 3.89
CA THR A 109 14.90 1.34 4.67
C THR A 109 15.68 0.53 5.69
N ASP A 110 16.75 1.11 6.24
CA ASP A 110 17.53 0.47 7.30
C ASP A 110 16.69 0.24 8.57
N LYS A 111 15.68 1.08 8.79
CA LYS A 111 14.78 0.95 9.95
C LYS A 111 13.70 -0.11 9.74
N GLN A 112 13.36 -0.42 8.50
CA GLN A 112 12.42 -1.47 8.14
C GLN A 112 13.08 -2.50 7.23
N PRO A 113 14.00 -3.32 7.76
CA PRO A 113 14.70 -4.32 6.93
C PRO A 113 13.77 -5.42 6.41
N PHE A 114 12.58 -5.56 7.00
CA PHE A 114 11.56 -6.52 6.59
C PHE A 114 10.74 -6.07 5.37
N ALA A 115 10.90 -4.83 4.91
CA ALA A 115 10.01 -4.23 3.90
C ALA A 115 9.97 -5.04 2.59
N ASN A 116 11.12 -5.46 2.06
CA ASN A 116 11.16 -6.22 0.82
C ASN A 116 10.45 -7.56 0.93
N LYS A 117 10.67 -8.27 2.03
CA LYS A 117 10.03 -9.56 2.27
C LYS A 117 8.52 -9.40 2.46
N LEU A 118 8.11 -8.39 3.22
CA LEU A 118 6.69 -8.13 3.44
C LEU A 118 6.00 -7.74 2.13
N ASN A 119 6.62 -6.91 1.30
CA ASN A 119 6.08 -6.56 -0.02
C ASN A 119 5.84 -7.81 -0.86
N TYR A 120 6.81 -8.70 -0.90
CA TYR A 120 6.69 -9.95 -1.64
C TYR A 120 5.56 -10.83 -1.08
N ASP A 121 5.52 -10.99 0.24
CA ASP A 121 4.49 -11.82 0.89
C ASP A 121 3.09 -11.25 0.66
N VAL A 122 2.92 -9.93 0.72
CA VAL A 122 1.65 -9.27 0.43
C VAL A 122 1.25 -9.45 -1.03
N ALA A 123 2.17 -9.22 -1.96
CA ALA A 123 1.89 -9.39 -3.39
C ALA A 123 1.43 -10.82 -3.69
N LYS A 124 2.08 -11.80 -3.08
CA LYS A 124 1.73 -13.20 -3.22
C LYS A 124 0.36 -13.52 -2.60
N ALA A 125 0.10 -13.02 -1.39
CA ALA A 125 -1.16 -13.25 -0.70
C ALA A 125 -2.36 -12.63 -1.42
N LEU A 126 -2.17 -11.50 -2.08
CA LEU A 126 -3.21 -10.81 -2.84
C LEU A 126 -3.25 -11.22 -4.32
N ASP A 127 -2.38 -12.13 -4.74
CA ASP A 127 -2.22 -12.53 -6.15
C ASP A 127 -2.04 -11.31 -7.07
N ALA A 128 -1.21 -10.38 -6.66
CA ALA A 128 -1.00 -9.12 -7.36
C ALA A 128 0.18 -9.21 -8.33
N ASP A 129 0.03 -8.58 -9.49
CA ASP A 129 1.16 -8.34 -10.38
C ASP A 129 2.11 -7.32 -9.74
N MET A 130 3.41 -7.56 -9.82
CA MET A 130 4.41 -6.68 -9.23
C MET A 130 5.02 -5.76 -10.29
N VAL A 131 5.02 -4.46 -9.99
CA VAL A 131 5.66 -3.44 -10.82
C VAL A 131 6.69 -2.73 -9.96
N PHE A 132 7.95 -2.82 -10.34
CA PHE A 132 9.02 -2.18 -9.58
C PHE A 132 9.18 -0.72 -9.99
N VAL A 133 9.25 0.15 -8.99
CA VAL A 133 9.43 1.59 -9.19
C VAL A 133 10.87 1.96 -8.82
N THR A 134 11.58 2.50 -9.78
CA THR A 134 12.97 2.95 -9.64
C THR A 134 13.14 4.31 -10.31
N HIS A 135 14.31 4.92 -10.17
CA HIS A 135 14.60 6.15 -10.91
C HIS A 135 15.86 6.08 -11.74
#